data_40b8f17e86fb669577b0dcbab2fd3aa4
#
_entry.id   40b8f17e86fb669577b0dcbab2fd3aa4
#
_cell.length_a   1.000
_cell.length_b   1.000
_cell.length_c   1.000
_cell.angle_alpha   90.00
_cell.angle_beta   90.00
_cell.angle_gamma   90.00
#
_symmetry.space_group_name_H-M   'P 1'
#
loop_
_entity.id
_entity.type
_entity.pdbx_description
1 polymer ?
#
loop_
_entity_poly.entity_id
_entity_poly.type
_entity_poly.pdbx_seq_one_letter_code
_entity_poly.pdbx_strand_id
1 'polypeptide(L)'
;ITEIDGFDDLHHAEGLLKEAQERAAKVYHASETHFLINGSTAGILSAILGTTEKGDSILVARNCHKSVYHAIYLNELDPVYIYPKFDTEQGLSTEIDAEDVQKALEEHPKIRAVMIVSPTYDGVVSDIEKIAEIVHEAGCLLIVDEAHGAHFGFDSYFPESANMYGADLVINSLHKTLP
;
A
#
# COMPACT_ATOMS: atom_id res chain seq x y z
N ILE A 1 3.19 19.61 -17.36
CA ILE A 1 2.09 20.63 -17.34
C ILE A 1 2.05 21.38 -16.01
N THR A 2 2.98 21.16 -15.15
CA THR A 2 2.94 21.64 -13.75
C THR A 2 3.90 22.79 -13.49
N GLU A 3 4.78 23.12 -14.41
CA GLU A 3 5.75 24.20 -14.29
C GLU A 3 5.21 25.47 -14.93
N ILE A 4 4.32 26.14 -14.22
CA ILE A 4 3.77 27.46 -14.62
C ILE A 4 4.33 28.48 -13.64
N ASP A 5 4.82 29.61 -14.12
CA ASP A 5 5.31 30.70 -13.28
C ASP A 5 4.28 31.08 -12.20
N GLY A 6 4.71 31.04 -10.93
CA GLY A 6 3.87 31.26 -9.77
C GLY A 6 3.16 30.03 -9.21
N PHE A 7 3.32 28.86 -9.83
CA PHE A 7 2.95 27.56 -9.27
C PHE A 7 4.20 26.80 -8.79
N ASP A 8 3.99 25.92 -7.84
CA ASP A 8 5.00 25.08 -7.25
C ASP A 8 5.42 23.92 -8.18
N ASP A 9 6.61 23.36 -7.99
CA ASP A 9 7.09 22.16 -8.67
C ASP A 9 6.74 20.92 -7.85
N LEU A 10 6.03 19.96 -8.45
CA LEU A 10 5.60 18.74 -7.76
C LEU A 10 6.78 17.90 -7.21
N HIS A 11 7.90 17.91 -7.93
CA HIS A 11 9.08 17.12 -7.54
C HIS A 11 10.02 17.86 -6.58
N HIS A 12 9.83 19.18 -6.44
CA HIS A 12 10.56 20.07 -5.51
C HIS A 12 9.57 21.00 -4.83
N ALA A 13 8.57 20.43 -4.17
CA ALA A 13 7.48 21.16 -3.55
C ALA A 13 7.99 22.06 -2.40
N GLU A 14 7.88 23.36 -2.55
CA GLU A 14 8.32 24.36 -1.57
C GLU A 14 7.18 25.29 -1.11
N GLY A 15 6.12 25.42 -1.90
CA GLY A 15 5.00 26.33 -1.68
C GLY A 15 3.67 25.61 -1.54
N LEU A 16 2.74 25.90 -2.43
CA LEU A 16 1.34 25.46 -2.39
C LEU A 16 1.18 23.93 -2.41
N LEU A 17 2.00 23.24 -3.21
CA LEU A 17 1.98 21.78 -3.26
C LEU A 17 2.50 21.18 -1.95
N LYS A 18 3.55 21.74 -1.37
CA LYS A 18 4.05 21.33 -0.06
C LYS A 18 2.98 21.49 1.01
N GLU A 19 2.35 22.65 1.08
CA GLU A 19 1.26 22.90 2.04
C GLU A 19 0.10 21.92 1.86
N ALA A 20 -0.24 21.59 0.61
CA ALA A 20 -1.29 20.63 0.31
C ALA A 20 -0.91 19.19 0.74
N GLN A 21 0.35 18.78 0.50
CA GLN A 21 0.87 17.49 0.96
C GLN A 21 0.92 17.41 2.49
N GLU A 22 1.38 18.45 3.17
CA GLU A 22 1.38 18.51 4.64
C GLU A 22 -0.04 18.47 5.22
N ARG A 23 -1.02 19.08 4.55
CA ARG A 23 -2.43 18.99 4.93
C ARG A 23 -2.96 17.57 4.74
N ALA A 24 -2.66 16.93 3.62
CA ALA A 24 -3.03 15.55 3.37
C ALA A 24 -2.41 14.61 4.41
N ALA A 25 -1.13 14.78 4.75
CA ALA A 25 -0.46 14.01 5.79
C ALA A 25 -1.18 14.10 7.14
N LYS A 26 -1.62 15.31 7.53
CA LYS A 26 -2.40 15.51 8.76
C LYS A 26 -3.76 14.80 8.72
N VAL A 27 -4.46 14.84 7.57
CA VAL A 27 -5.78 14.23 7.40
C VAL A 27 -5.70 12.71 7.46
N TYR A 28 -4.66 12.13 6.83
CA TYR A 28 -4.45 10.68 6.80
C TYR A 28 -3.61 10.16 7.97
N HIS A 29 -3.23 11.01 8.92
CA HIS A 29 -2.36 10.66 10.06
C HIS A 29 -1.03 10.01 9.62
N ALA A 30 -0.52 10.40 8.47
CA ALA A 30 0.77 9.96 7.95
C ALA A 30 1.89 10.93 8.35
N SER A 31 3.12 10.43 8.43
CA SER A 31 4.31 11.27 8.65
C SER A 31 4.55 12.21 7.48
N GLU A 32 4.35 11.71 6.27
CA GLU A 32 4.49 12.45 5.02
C GLU A 32 3.47 11.97 3.99
N THR A 33 3.11 12.82 3.04
CA THR A 33 2.25 12.48 1.90
C THR A 33 2.83 13.08 0.63
N HIS A 34 2.84 12.30 -0.43
CA HIS A 34 3.33 12.72 -1.73
C HIS A 34 2.25 12.57 -2.79
N PHE A 35 1.94 13.65 -3.50
CA PHE A 35 1.06 13.59 -4.65
C PHE A 35 1.81 13.02 -5.86
N LEU A 36 1.19 12.08 -6.53
CA LEU A 36 1.80 11.37 -7.65
C LEU A 36 1.02 11.62 -8.94
N ILE A 37 1.74 11.81 -10.02
CA ILE A 37 1.23 11.68 -11.39
C ILE A 37 1.38 10.22 -11.84
N ASN A 38 0.64 9.81 -12.87
CA ASN A 38 0.56 8.44 -13.38
C ASN A 38 -0.13 7.43 -12.45
N GLY A 39 -0.99 7.94 -11.55
CA GLY A 39 -1.89 7.13 -10.72
C GLY A 39 -1.18 6.32 -9.63
N SER A 40 -1.94 5.50 -8.91
CA SER A 40 -1.43 4.60 -7.87
C SER A 40 -0.41 3.58 -8.41
N THR A 41 -0.40 3.32 -9.72
CA THR A 41 0.67 2.50 -10.35
C THR A 41 2.05 3.08 -10.06
N ALA A 42 2.24 4.40 -10.22
CA ALA A 42 3.52 5.04 -9.89
C ALA A 42 3.84 4.92 -8.40
N GLY A 43 2.83 5.06 -7.53
CA GLY A 43 2.99 4.88 -6.08
C GLY A 43 3.44 3.48 -5.71
N ILE A 44 2.81 2.46 -6.26
CA ILE A 44 3.17 1.05 -6.02
C ILE A 44 4.60 0.76 -6.51
N LEU A 45 4.95 1.22 -7.72
CA LEU A 45 6.31 1.07 -8.24
C LEU A 45 7.32 1.77 -7.33
N SER A 46 7.06 3.02 -6.95
CA SER A 46 7.97 3.79 -6.09
C SER A 46 8.12 3.15 -4.70
N ALA A 47 7.02 2.69 -4.10
CA ALA A 47 7.04 2.03 -2.79
C ALA A 47 7.89 0.76 -2.82
N ILE A 48 7.65 -0.13 -3.78
CA ILE A 48 8.39 -1.40 -3.87
C ILE A 48 9.86 -1.15 -4.23
N LEU A 49 10.14 -0.34 -5.25
CA LEU A 49 11.52 -0.06 -5.69
C LEU A 49 12.32 0.73 -4.64
N GLY A 50 11.65 1.56 -3.84
CA GLY A 50 12.31 2.35 -2.79
C GLY A 50 12.57 1.57 -1.50
N THR A 51 11.91 0.43 -1.30
CA THR A 51 12.04 -0.38 -0.07
C THR A 51 12.77 -1.69 -0.28
N THR A 52 13.08 -2.04 -1.53
CA THR A 52 13.77 -3.30 -1.88
C THR A 52 14.98 -3.04 -2.75
N GLU A 53 15.95 -3.92 -2.65
CA GLU A 53 17.10 -3.98 -3.54
C GLU A 53 16.90 -5.08 -4.60
N LYS A 54 17.67 -4.99 -5.69
CA LYS A 54 17.65 -6.00 -6.75
C LYS A 54 17.95 -7.39 -6.20
N GLY A 55 17.02 -8.33 -6.42
CA GLY A 55 17.14 -9.70 -5.97
C GLY A 55 16.63 -9.97 -4.55
N ASP A 56 16.09 -8.96 -3.85
CA ASP A 56 15.43 -9.17 -2.57
C ASP A 56 14.19 -10.04 -2.70
N SER A 57 13.82 -10.73 -1.61
CA SER A 57 12.56 -11.45 -1.53
C SER A 57 11.44 -10.53 -1.03
N ILE A 58 10.26 -10.65 -1.63
CA ILE A 58 9.06 -9.90 -1.25
C ILE A 58 7.86 -10.84 -1.10
N LEU A 59 7.08 -10.66 -0.02
CA LEU A 59 5.81 -11.36 0.17
C LEU A 59 4.68 -10.58 -0.48
N VAL A 60 3.91 -11.22 -1.34
CA VAL A 60 2.90 -10.54 -2.18
C VAL A 60 1.56 -11.27 -2.13
N ALA A 61 0.49 -10.52 -1.84
CA ALA A 61 -0.87 -11.03 -2.00
C ALA A 61 -1.18 -11.29 -3.47
N ARG A 62 -1.65 -12.49 -3.80
CA ARG A 62 -1.84 -12.92 -5.20
C ARG A 62 -2.93 -12.16 -5.95
N ASN A 63 -3.83 -11.50 -5.23
CA ASN A 63 -4.88 -10.63 -5.77
C ASN A 63 -4.43 -9.17 -5.97
N CYS A 64 -3.13 -8.87 -5.88
CA CYS A 64 -2.60 -7.53 -6.08
C CYS A 64 -2.75 -7.02 -7.53
N HIS A 65 -2.70 -5.70 -7.68
CA HIS A 65 -2.73 -5.06 -8.99
C HIS A 65 -1.49 -5.41 -9.82
N LYS A 66 -1.64 -5.45 -11.15
CA LYS A 66 -0.55 -5.76 -12.09
C LYS A 66 0.73 -4.92 -11.93
N SER A 67 0.63 -3.71 -11.39
CA SER A 67 1.79 -2.85 -11.10
C SER A 67 2.77 -3.48 -10.11
N VAL A 68 2.31 -4.31 -9.19
CA VAL A 68 3.17 -5.06 -8.27
C VAL A 68 4.06 -6.04 -9.04
N TYR A 69 3.49 -6.77 -10.00
CA TYR A 69 4.27 -7.67 -10.86
C TYR A 69 5.28 -6.94 -11.73
N HIS A 70 4.93 -5.71 -12.17
CA HIS A 70 5.87 -4.87 -12.90
C HIS A 70 7.04 -4.43 -12.00
N ALA A 71 6.80 -4.08 -10.73
CA ALA A 71 7.86 -3.76 -9.77
C ALA A 71 8.77 -4.97 -9.51
N ILE A 72 8.19 -6.15 -9.30
CA ILE A 72 8.93 -7.41 -9.14
C ILE A 72 9.86 -7.65 -10.35
N TYR A 73 9.32 -7.48 -11.56
CA TYR A 73 10.10 -7.66 -12.78
C TYR A 73 11.22 -6.62 -12.91
N LEU A 74 10.92 -5.34 -12.67
CA LEU A 74 11.88 -4.23 -12.82
C LEU A 74 13.04 -4.33 -11.84
N ASN A 75 12.78 -4.75 -10.61
CA ASN A 75 13.80 -4.90 -9.57
C ASN A 75 14.33 -6.34 -9.43
N GLU A 76 13.93 -7.23 -10.35
CA GLU A 76 14.33 -8.64 -10.35
C GLU A 76 14.14 -9.32 -8.97
N LEU A 77 13.01 -9.03 -8.30
CA LEU A 77 12.71 -9.56 -6.98
C LEU A 77 12.33 -11.03 -7.02
N ASP A 78 12.54 -11.72 -5.90
CA ASP A 78 12.11 -13.10 -5.66
C ASP A 78 10.77 -13.10 -4.90
N PRO A 79 9.60 -13.29 -5.58
CA PRO A 79 8.31 -13.19 -4.95
C PRO A 79 7.89 -14.48 -4.25
N VAL A 80 7.50 -14.36 -2.99
CA VAL A 80 6.71 -15.35 -2.25
C VAL A 80 5.24 -14.92 -2.33
N TYR A 81 4.32 -15.83 -2.64
CA TYR A 81 2.92 -15.50 -2.79
C TYR A 81 2.06 -16.05 -1.66
N ILE A 82 1.18 -15.20 -1.14
CA ILE A 82 0.05 -15.60 -0.28
C ILE A 82 -1.26 -15.39 -1.02
N TYR A 83 -2.23 -16.22 -0.69
CA TYR A 83 -3.51 -16.26 -1.40
C TYR A 83 -4.63 -15.85 -0.44
N PRO A 84 -5.53 -14.92 -0.84
CA PRO A 84 -6.76 -14.71 -0.10
C PRO A 84 -7.58 -16.00 -0.09
N LYS A 85 -8.38 -16.20 0.95
CA LYS A 85 -9.40 -17.23 0.94
C LYS A 85 -10.45 -16.89 -0.13
N PHE A 86 -11.23 -17.89 -0.55
CA PHE A 86 -12.27 -17.69 -1.53
C PHE A 86 -13.62 -18.12 -0.94
N ASP A 87 -14.56 -17.17 -0.92
CA ASP A 87 -15.93 -17.45 -0.54
C ASP A 87 -16.70 -17.97 -1.75
N THR A 88 -17.07 -19.24 -1.70
CA THR A 88 -17.78 -19.91 -2.78
C THR A 88 -19.26 -19.53 -2.87
N GLU A 89 -19.86 -19.02 -1.79
CA GLU A 89 -21.25 -18.58 -1.79
C GLU A 89 -21.39 -17.20 -2.43
N GLN A 90 -20.46 -16.29 -2.12
CA GLN A 90 -20.43 -14.94 -2.67
C GLN A 90 -19.65 -14.85 -3.99
N GLY A 91 -18.80 -15.84 -4.28
CA GLY A 91 -18.02 -15.91 -5.52
C GLY A 91 -16.87 -14.89 -5.55
N LEU A 92 -16.32 -14.49 -4.40
CA LEU A 92 -15.26 -13.48 -4.32
C LEU A 92 -14.10 -13.92 -3.41
N SER A 93 -12.95 -13.28 -3.61
CA SER A 93 -11.81 -13.43 -2.72
C SER A 93 -12.03 -12.63 -1.43
N THR A 94 -11.73 -13.25 -0.29
CA THR A 94 -11.84 -12.63 1.02
C THR A 94 -10.52 -11.95 1.43
N GLU A 95 -10.33 -11.72 2.72
CA GLU A 95 -9.14 -11.10 3.31
C GLU A 95 -7.88 -11.97 3.15
N ILE A 96 -6.73 -11.35 3.34
CA ILE A 96 -5.47 -12.05 3.62
C ILE A 96 -5.45 -12.37 5.12
N ASP A 97 -5.22 -13.64 5.44
CA ASP A 97 -5.13 -14.11 6.81
C ASP A 97 -3.78 -13.73 7.43
N ALA A 98 -3.79 -13.13 8.60
CA ALA A 98 -2.56 -12.76 9.32
C ALA A 98 -1.69 -13.98 9.68
N GLU A 99 -2.30 -15.13 9.94
CA GLU A 99 -1.58 -16.39 10.22
C GLU A 99 -0.82 -16.89 8.98
N ASP A 100 -1.38 -16.71 7.78
CA ASP A 100 -0.69 -17.04 6.52
C ASP A 100 0.50 -16.12 6.27
N VAL A 101 0.39 -14.83 6.65
CA VAL A 101 1.52 -13.88 6.61
C VAL A 101 2.61 -14.32 7.56
N GLN A 102 2.27 -14.63 8.81
CA GLN A 102 3.23 -15.09 9.81
C GLN A 102 4.00 -16.33 9.34
N LYS A 103 3.26 -17.34 8.89
CA LYS A 103 3.84 -18.58 8.39
C LYS A 103 4.79 -18.34 7.21
N ALA A 104 4.40 -17.50 6.25
CA ALA A 104 5.23 -17.18 5.10
C ALA A 104 6.54 -16.48 5.50
N LEU A 105 6.50 -15.57 6.48
CA LEU A 105 7.68 -14.88 7.00
C LEU A 105 8.61 -15.84 7.77
N GLU A 106 8.05 -16.77 8.54
CA GLU A 106 8.83 -17.81 9.24
C GLU A 106 9.53 -18.78 8.26
N GLU A 107 8.83 -19.18 7.18
CA GLU A 107 9.37 -20.08 6.15
C GLU A 107 10.38 -19.37 5.22
N HIS A 108 10.27 -18.05 5.07
CA HIS A 108 11.09 -17.24 4.15
C HIS A 108 11.76 -16.04 4.86
N PRO A 109 12.77 -16.26 5.75
CA PRO A 109 13.35 -15.20 6.58
C PRO A 109 14.16 -14.13 5.81
N LYS A 110 14.25 -14.23 4.49
CA LYS A 110 14.89 -13.25 3.62
C LYS A 110 13.92 -12.19 3.05
N ILE A 111 12.64 -12.32 3.34
CA ILE A 111 11.65 -11.33 2.91
C ILE A 111 11.99 -9.96 3.52
N ARG A 112 11.98 -8.91 2.69
CA ARG A 112 12.29 -7.53 3.07
C ARG A 112 11.04 -6.69 3.21
N ALA A 113 10.02 -6.96 2.41
CA ALA A 113 8.77 -6.23 2.42
C ALA A 113 7.59 -7.16 2.18
N VAL A 114 6.44 -6.77 2.69
CA VAL A 114 5.13 -7.41 2.49
C VAL A 114 4.23 -6.44 1.76
N MET A 115 3.62 -6.88 0.66
CA MET A 115 2.71 -6.10 -0.16
C MET A 115 1.33 -6.74 -0.20
N ILE A 116 0.32 -6.04 0.31
CA ILE A 116 -1.07 -6.50 0.32
C ILE A 116 -2.01 -5.45 -0.24
N VAL A 117 -3.23 -5.87 -0.61
CA VAL A 117 -4.31 -5.01 -1.08
C VAL A 117 -5.42 -5.01 -0.03
N SER A 118 -5.71 -3.85 0.54
CA SER A 118 -6.81 -3.68 1.50
C SER A 118 -7.30 -2.22 1.45
N PRO A 119 -8.57 -1.97 1.11
CA PRO A 119 -9.57 -2.97 0.71
C PRO A 119 -9.30 -3.56 -0.68
N THR A 120 -9.86 -4.74 -0.94
CA THR A 120 -9.91 -5.32 -2.29
C THR A 120 -10.83 -4.49 -3.21
N TYR A 121 -10.87 -4.83 -4.50
CA TYR A 121 -11.82 -4.21 -5.44
C TYR A 121 -13.29 -4.39 -5.00
N ASP A 122 -13.59 -5.51 -4.35
CA ASP A 122 -14.93 -5.86 -3.87
C ASP A 122 -15.24 -5.29 -2.46
N GLY A 123 -14.29 -4.56 -1.87
CA GLY A 123 -14.45 -3.88 -0.56
C GLY A 123 -14.09 -4.73 0.66
N VAL A 124 -13.45 -5.89 0.46
CA VAL A 124 -13.01 -6.73 1.59
C VAL A 124 -11.74 -6.15 2.22
N VAL A 125 -11.74 -6.03 3.54
CA VAL A 125 -10.66 -5.46 4.35
C VAL A 125 -9.95 -6.57 5.14
N SER A 126 -8.62 -6.57 5.11
CA SER A 126 -7.79 -7.45 5.94
C SER A 126 -7.51 -6.81 7.32
N ASP A 127 -7.17 -7.63 8.31
CA ASP A 127 -6.73 -7.15 9.64
C ASP A 127 -5.32 -6.55 9.55
N ILE A 128 -5.25 -5.29 9.14
CA ILE A 128 -3.99 -4.58 8.90
C ILE A 128 -3.18 -4.42 10.19
N GLU A 129 -3.84 -4.18 11.33
CA GLU A 129 -3.17 -4.01 12.62
C GLU A 129 -2.38 -5.26 13.00
N LYS A 130 -3.03 -6.41 12.97
CA LYS A 130 -2.39 -7.69 13.27
C LYS A 130 -1.30 -8.05 12.25
N ILE A 131 -1.54 -7.77 10.97
CA ILE A 131 -0.54 -8.00 9.92
C ILE A 131 0.68 -7.11 10.12
N ALA A 132 0.49 -5.83 10.47
CA ALA A 132 1.59 -4.89 10.72
C ALA A 132 2.46 -5.34 11.90
N GLU A 133 1.84 -5.77 13.00
CA GLU A 133 2.57 -6.32 14.16
C GLU A 133 3.47 -7.49 13.74
N ILE A 134 2.92 -8.48 13.02
CA ILE A 134 3.66 -9.65 12.55
C ILE A 134 4.81 -9.27 11.60
N VAL A 135 4.55 -8.36 10.67
CA VAL A 135 5.53 -7.90 9.68
C VAL A 135 6.69 -7.16 10.36
N HIS A 136 6.38 -6.31 11.33
CA HIS A 136 7.39 -5.56 12.08
C HIS A 136 8.20 -6.46 13.03
N GLU A 137 7.58 -7.44 13.67
CA GLU A 137 8.29 -8.44 14.48
C GLU A 137 9.31 -9.24 13.65
N ALA A 138 9.01 -9.49 12.37
CA ALA A 138 9.93 -10.11 11.43
C ALA A 138 11.00 -9.14 10.87
N GLY A 139 10.96 -7.84 11.23
CA GLY A 139 11.88 -6.82 10.73
C GLY A 139 11.66 -6.42 9.27
N CYS A 140 10.46 -6.63 8.75
CA CYS A 140 10.03 -6.30 7.40
C CYS A 140 9.23 -5.00 7.36
N LEU A 141 9.02 -4.45 6.15
CA LEU A 141 8.13 -3.31 5.90
C LEU A 141 6.78 -3.77 5.35
N LEU A 142 5.69 -3.12 5.78
CA LEU A 142 4.35 -3.34 5.28
C LEU A 142 3.93 -2.25 4.29
N ILE A 143 3.66 -2.66 3.05
CA ILE A 143 3.13 -1.81 1.99
C ILE A 143 1.67 -2.19 1.75
N VAL A 144 0.75 -1.23 1.82
CA VAL A 144 -0.68 -1.46 1.60
C VAL A 144 -1.16 -0.69 0.37
N ASP A 145 -1.66 -1.41 -0.62
CA ASP A 145 -2.45 -0.82 -1.70
C ASP A 145 -3.87 -0.57 -1.19
N GLU A 146 -4.10 0.67 -0.76
CA GLU A 146 -5.40 1.18 -0.29
C GLU A 146 -6.09 2.02 -1.39
N ALA A 147 -5.84 1.72 -2.66
CA ALA A 147 -6.36 2.48 -3.78
C ALA A 147 -7.90 2.56 -3.82
N HIS A 148 -8.60 1.65 -3.19
CA HIS A 148 -10.06 1.64 -3.04
C HIS A 148 -10.54 2.11 -1.65
N GLY A 149 -9.65 2.54 -0.77
CA GLY A 149 -9.90 2.95 0.61
C GLY A 149 -9.59 4.42 0.92
N ALA A 150 -9.44 5.30 -0.09
CA ALA A 150 -9.09 6.70 0.17
C ALA A 150 -10.08 7.45 1.08
N HIS A 151 -11.28 6.93 1.28
CA HIS A 151 -12.32 7.47 2.18
C HIS A 151 -12.25 6.90 3.61
N PHE A 152 -11.35 5.97 3.89
CA PHE A 152 -11.20 5.38 5.21
C PHE A 152 -10.77 6.43 6.25
N GLY A 153 -11.30 6.31 7.46
CA GLY A 153 -11.06 7.27 8.53
C GLY A 153 -11.86 8.57 8.47
N PHE A 154 -12.64 8.84 7.39
CA PHE A 154 -13.44 10.07 7.28
C PHE A 154 -14.81 9.97 7.97
N ASP A 155 -15.30 8.78 8.23
CA ASP A 155 -16.54 8.55 8.95
C ASP A 155 -16.43 7.24 9.74
N SER A 156 -17.01 7.21 10.95
CA SER A 156 -16.99 6.04 11.86
C SER A 156 -17.67 4.78 11.30
N TYR A 157 -18.37 4.88 10.20
CA TYR A 157 -18.95 3.74 9.47
C TYR A 157 -17.88 2.94 8.73
N PHE A 158 -16.79 3.59 8.32
CA PHE A 158 -15.67 2.96 7.59
C PHE A 158 -14.54 2.59 8.56
N PRO A 159 -13.69 1.62 8.18
CA PRO A 159 -12.44 1.38 8.90
C PRO A 159 -11.54 2.62 8.91
N GLU A 160 -10.56 2.63 9.79
CA GLU A 160 -9.44 3.58 9.71
C GLU A 160 -8.53 3.24 8.53
N SER A 161 -7.79 4.23 8.04
CA SER A 161 -6.76 4.02 7.02
C SER A 161 -5.64 3.11 7.55
N ALA A 162 -5.01 2.35 6.66
CA ALA A 162 -3.89 1.46 6.97
C ALA A 162 -2.72 2.18 7.69
N ASN A 163 -2.58 3.50 7.52
CA ASN A 163 -1.63 4.32 8.29
C ASN A 163 -1.87 4.25 9.79
N MET A 164 -3.12 4.19 10.23
CA MET A 164 -3.48 4.14 11.65
C MET A 164 -3.20 2.77 12.27
N TYR A 165 -3.11 1.75 11.43
CA TYR A 165 -2.83 0.37 11.80
C TYR A 165 -1.36 -0.04 11.62
N GLY A 166 -0.47 0.92 11.37
CA GLY A 166 0.97 0.69 11.34
C GLY A 166 1.55 0.30 9.98
N ALA A 167 0.82 0.45 8.88
CA ALA A 167 1.43 0.28 7.57
C ALA A 167 2.53 1.35 7.34
N ASP A 168 3.68 0.93 6.82
CA ASP A 168 4.82 1.83 6.56
C ASP A 168 4.60 2.69 5.33
N LEU A 169 3.96 2.11 4.30
CA LEU A 169 3.64 2.79 3.05
C LEU A 169 2.21 2.46 2.63
N VAL A 170 1.42 3.48 2.38
CA VAL A 170 0.02 3.36 1.94
C VAL A 170 -0.17 4.08 0.62
N ILE A 171 -0.74 3.41 -0.36
CA ILE A 171 -0.99 3.96 -1.68
C ILE A 171 -2.49 4.16 -1.87
N ASN A 172 -2.91 5.42 -2.00
CA ASN A 172 -4.29 5.80 -2.20
C ASN A 172 -4.57 6.29 -3.63
N SER A 173 -5.78 6.07 -4.11
CA SER A 173 -6.31 6.66 -5.34
C SER A 173 -7.50 7.56 -5.01
N LEU A 174 -7.25 8.84 -4.78
CA LEU A 174 -8.27 9.78 -4.31
C LEU A 174 -9.49 9.83 -5.24
N HIS A 175 -9.26 9.80 -6.56
CA HIS A 175 -10.33 9.89 -7.59
C HIS A 175 -11.25 8.66 -7.68
N LYS A 176 -10.94 7.56 -6.99
CA LYS A 176 -11.78 6.35 -7.01
C LYS A 176 -12.93 6.43 -6.00
N THR A 177 -12.67 6.97 -4.82
CA THR A 177 -13.59 6.85 -3.68
C THR A 177 -13.86 8.17 -2.95
N LEU A 178 -13.13 9.23 -3.22
CA LEU A 178 -13.46 10.58 -2.77
C LEU A 178 -14.30 11.33 -3.81
N PRO A 179 -15.19 12.26 -3.37
CA PRO A 179 -16.03 13.05 -4.25
C PRO A 179 -15.23 14.02 -5.12
#